data_5daf71d9d4a7c5dd014fdaf25d2c8ab4
#
_entry.id   5daf71d9d4a7c5dd014fdaf25d2c8ab4
#
_cell.length_a   1.000
_cell.length_b   1.000
_cell.length_c   1.000
_cell.angle_alpha   90.00
_cell.angle_beta   90.00
_cell.angle_gamma   90.00
#
_symmetry.space_group_name_H-M   'P 1'
#
loop_
_entity.id
_entity.type
_entity.pdbx_description
1 polymer ?
#
loop_
_entity_poly.entity_id
_entity_poly.type
_entity_poly.pdbx_seq_one_letter_code
_entity_poly.pdbx_strand_id
1 'polypeptide(L)'
;MKTLIVIDMQNDFVTGVLGSKEAVAVLPNVKKKIDAYMAAGDEVIFTRDTHEENYLETNEGRHLPVPHCVKGTEGWQVVKEIDCPDCKHIDKPTFGYIHWSEQFKDSRISGIEIIGVCTDICVISNALILKAVFPEIDIIVDASCCAGVTPETHRAALTAMKACQVNVIGE
;
A
#
# COMPACT_ATOMS: atom_id res chain seq x y z
N MET A 1 8.52 -10.40 -15.41
CA MET A 1 7.39 -10.54 -14.47
C MET A 1 7.11 -9.18 -13.89
N LYS A 2 5.88 -8.73 -13.93
CA LYS A 2 5.45 -7.52 -13.23
C LYS A 2 5.07 -7.87 -11.80
N THR A 3 5.15 -6.91 -10.90
CA THR A 3 4.72 -7.08 -9.51
C THR A 3 3.70 -6.01 -9.15
N LEU A 4 2.57 -6.43 -8.62
CA LEU A 4 1.59 -5.55 -7.98
C LEU A 4 1.84 -5.53 -6.47
N ILE A 5 1.98 -4.34 -5.90
CA ILE A 5 2.07 -4.16 -4.45
C ILE A 5 0.79 -3.50 -3.96
N VAL A 6 0.05 -4.22 -3.14
CA VAL A 6 -1.21 -3.77 -2.51
C VAL A 6 -0.87 -3.26 -1.11
N ILE A 7 -0.89 -1.94 -0.95
CA ILE A 7 -0.48 -1.27 0.27
C ILE A 7 -1.63 -1.18 1.27
N ASP A 8 -1.46 -1.83 2.41
CA ASP A 8 -2.20 -1.66 3.66
C ASP A 8 -3.74 -1.64 3.53
N MET A 9 -4.28 -2.44 2.61
CA MET A 9 -5.73 -2.58 2.44
C MET A 9 -6.34 -3.43 3.56
N GLN A 10 -6.15 -2.95 4.81
CA GLN A 10 -6.56 -3.58 6.06
C GLN A 10 -7.91 -3.06 6.55
N ASN A 11 -8.61 -3.84 7.37
CA ASN A 11 -9.93 -3.47 7.86
C ASN A 11 -9.92 -2.11 8.58
N ASP A 12 -8.90 -1.82 9.41
CA ASP A 12 -8.83 -0.54 10.13
C ASP A 12 -8.73 0.68 9.22
N PHE A 13 -8.11 0.55 8.04
CA PHE A 13 -7.96 1.64 7.07
C PHE A 13 -9.12 1.72 6.06
N VAL A 14 -9.95 0.69 5.95
CA VAL A 14 -11.05 0.68 4.97
C VAL A 14 -12.39 0.95 5.65
N THR A 15 -12.76 0.14 6.64
CA THR A 15 -14.05 0.23 7.33
C THR A 15 -13.94 0.44 8.85
N GLY A 16 -12.73 0.30 9.41
CA GLY A 16 -12.46 0.37 10.83
C GLY A 16 -12.15 1.78 11.33
N VAL A 17 -11.32 1.87 12.37
CA VAL A 17 -11.10 3.10 13.16
C VAL A 17 -10.51 4.26 12.37
N LEU A 18 -9.77 4.00 11.29
CA LEU A 18 -9.19 4.99 10.37
C LEU A 18 -9.80 4.87 8.96
N GLY A 19 -10.92 4.17 8.83
CA GLY A 19 -11.60 3.96 7.56
C GLY A 19 -12.19 5.24 6.97
N SER A 20 -12.33 5.26 5.64
CA SER A 20 -12.93 6.37 4.90
C SER A 20 -13.85 5.85 3.78
N LYS A 21 -14.79 6.70 3.36
CA LYS A 21 -15.65 6.39 2.21
C LYS A 21 -14.84 6.28 0.91
N GLU A 22 -13.73 7.00 0.80
CA GLU A 22 -12.82 6.94 -0.32
C GLU A 22 -12.09 5.59 -0.37
N ALA A 23 -11.61 5.09 0.78
CA ALA A 23 -10.98 3.76 0.87
C ALA A 23 -11.96 2.63 0.51
N VAL A 24 -13.21 2.74 0.95
CA VAL A 24 -14.28 1.79 0.54
C VAL A 24 -14.57 1.88 -0.96
N ALA A 25 -14.62 3.09 -1.50
CA ALA A 25 -14.98 3.31 -2.91
C ALA A 25 -13.96 2.71 -3.90
N VAL A 26 -12.69 2.58 -3.53
CA VAL A 26 -11.67 2.01 -4.42
C VAL A 26 -11.61 0.48 -4.39
N LEU A 27 -12.23 -0.20 -3.42
CA LEU A 27 -12.20 -1.66 -3.29
C LEU A 27 -12.54 -2.43 -4.58
N PRO A 28 -13.59 -2.07 -5.34
CA PRO A 28 -13.90 -2.79 -6.58
C PRO A 28 -12.77 -2.69 -7.63
N ASN A 29 -12.11 -1.54 -7.72
CA ASN A 29 -10.99 -1.32 -8.63
C ASN A 29 -9.76 -2.12 -8.16
N VAL A 30 -9.47 -2.08 -6.86
CA VAL A 30 -8.38 -2.86 -6.25
C VAL A 30 -8.58 -4.35 -6.52
N LYS A 31 -9.79 -4.88 -6.27
CA LYS A 31 -10.11 -6.29 -6.56
C LYS A 31 -9.86 -6.64 -8.02
N LYS A 32 -10.41 -5.84 -8.94
CA LYS A 32 -10.24 -6.07 -10.38
C LYS A 32 -8.77 -6.06 -10.80
N LYS A 33 -7.96 -5.17 -10.21
CA LYS A 33 -6.52 -5.09 -10.48
C LYS A 33 -5.80 -6.35 -10.00
N ILE A 34 -6.07 -6.80 -8.77
CA ILE A 34 -5.50 -8.04 -8.21
C ILE A 34 -5.85 -9.24 -9.10
N ASP A 35 -7.14 -9.39 -9.46
CA ASP A 35 -7.60 -10.49 -10.30
C ASP A 35 -6.91 -10.50 -11.67
N ALA A 36 -6.66 -9.32 -12.26
CA ALA A 36 -5.98 -9.19 -13.54
C ALA A 36 -4.50 -9.62 -13.47
N TYR A 37 -3.78 -9.24 -12.41
CA TYR A 37 -2.39 -9.65 -12.19
C TYR A 37 -2.28 -11.16 -11.96
N MET A 38 -3.15 -11.71 -11.12
CA MET A 38 -3.20 -13.15 -10.87
C MET A 38 -3.52 -13.95 -12.15
N ALA A 39 -4.47 -13.49 -12.96
CA ALA A 39 -4.83 -14.12 -14.22
C ALA A 39 -3.69 -14.09 -15.26
N ALA A 40 -2.83 -13.06 -15.20
CA ALA A 40 -1.64 -12.93 -16.03
C ALA A 40 -0.46 -13.78 -15.54
N GLY A 41 -0.53 -14.39 -14.37
CA GLY A 41 0.58 -15.10 -13.72
C GLY A 41 1.67 -14.16 -13.22
N ASP A 42 1.35 -12.88 -13.01
CA ASP A 42 2.22 -11.88 -12.40
C ASP A 42 2.15 -11.94 -10.87
N GLU A 43 3.13 -11.37 -10.20
CA GLU A 43 3.23 -11.43 -8.74
C GLU A 43 2.33 -10.39 -8.07
N VAL A 44 1.67 -10.79 -6.97
CA VAL A 44 0.91 -9.90 -6.09
C VAL A 44 1.48 -10.01 -4.68
N ILE A 45 1.85 -8.86 -4.10
CA ILE A 45 2.36 -8.73 -2.73
C ILE A 45 1.46 -7.78 -1.96
N PHE A 46 1.01 -8.19 -0.78
CA PHE A 46 0.31 -7.34 0.16
C PHE A 46 1.27 -6.80 1.21
N THR A 47 1.16 -5.54 1.58
CA THR A 47 1.73 -5.04 2.83
C THR A 47 0.65 -4.90 3.90
N ARG A 48 1.05 -5.04 5.15
CA ARG A 48 0.21 -4.76 6.31
C ARG A 48 0.97 -3.83 7.24
N ASP A 49 0.40 -2.68 7.51
CA ASP A 49 0.85 -1.86 8.61
C ASP A 49 0.67 -2.65 9.90
N THR A 50 1.70 -2.69 10.76
CA THR A 50 1.70 -3.64 11.88
C THR A 50 2.27 -2.98 13.12
N HIS A 51 1.40 -2.82 14.10
CA HIS A 51 1.73 -2.26 15.41
C HIS A 51 1.61 -3.31 16.51
N GLU A 52 2.34 -3.10 17.58
CA GLU A 52 2.23 -3.88 18.82
C GLU A 52 1.25 -3.22 19.80
N GLU A 53 0.91 -3.92 20.88
CA GLU A 53 -0.05 -3.43 21.90
C GLU A 53 0.38 -2.11 22.54
N ASN A 54 1.69 -1.79 22.57
CA ASN A 54 2.23 -0.56 23.09
C ASN A 54 2.22 0.63 22.12
N TYR A 55 1.41 0.57 21.06
CA TYR A 55 1.34 1.60 20.01
C TYR A 55 1.32 3.04 20.56
N LEU A 56 0.53 3.32 21.59
CA LEU A 56 0.41 4.67 22.19
C LEU A 56 1.71 5.20 22.81
N GLU A 57 2.67 4.32 23.11
CA GLU A 57 3.99 4.69 23.63
C GLU A 57 4.99 5.02 22.51
N THR A 58 4.66 4.70 21.27
CA THR A 58 5.50 4.95 20.11
C THR A 58 5.51 6.42 19.69
N ASN A 59 6.46 6.80 18.83
CA ASN A 59 6.46 8.14 18.25
C ASN A 59 5.21 8.39 17.41
N GLU A 60 4.79 7.42 16.61
CA GLU A 60 3.59 7.50 15.79
C GLU A 60 2.33 7.63 16.66
N GLY A 61 2.19 6.81 17.70
CA GLY A 61 1.06 6.86 18.63
C GLY A 61 0.92 8.18 19.37
N ARG A 62 2.02 8.92 19.57
CA ARG A 62 1.97 10.27 20.13
C ARG A 62 1.43 11.32 19.15
N HIS A 63 1.64 11.12 17.84
CA HIS A 63 1.13 12.01 16.78
C HIS A 63 -0.30 11.66 16.38
N LEU A 64 -0.63 10.37 16.36
CA LEU A 64 -1.95 9.84 16.04
C LEU A 64 -2.38 8.89 17.17
N PRO A 65 -3.01 9.38 18.25
CA PRO A 65 -3.36 8.56 19.42
C PRO A 65 -4.61 7.68 19.17
N VAL A 66 -4.62 6.97 18.09
CA VAL A 66 -5.67 6.04 17.68
C VAL A 66 -5.03 4.68 17.42
N PRO A 67 -5.09 3.73 18.37
CA PRO A 67 -4.59 2.37 18.13
C PRO A 67 -5.27 1.76 16.92
N HIS A 68 -4.48 1.26 16.00
CA HIS A 68 -4.94 0.63 14.76
C HIS A 68 -3.93 -0.42 14.30
N CYS A 69 -4.36 -1.31 13.45
CA CYS A 69 -3.53 -2.36 12.85
C CYS A 69 -2.64 -3.09 13.88
N VAL A 70 -3.18 -3.30 15.10
CA VAL A 70 -2.49 -4.06 16.13
C VAL A 70 -2.44 -5.52 15.73
N LYS A 71 -1.25 -6.09 15.71
CA LYS A 71 -1.00 -7.45 15.23
C LYS A 71 -1.93 -8.48 15.84
N GLY A 72 -2.53 -9.30 14.98
CA GLY A 72 -3.44 -10.37 15.38
C GLY A 72 -4.90 -9.94 15.61
N THR A 73 -5.21 -8.63 15.55
CA THR A 73 -6.60 -8.14 15.63
C THR A 73 -7.31 -8.26 14.28
N GLU A 74 -8.64 -8.16 14.29
CA GLU A 74 -9.44 -8.11 13.06
C GLU A 74 -9.11 -6.87 12.22
N GLY A 75 -8.85 -5.73 12.87
CA GLY A 75 -8.45 -4.48 12.21
C GLY A 75 -7.17 -4.59 11.40
N TRP A 76 -6.22 -5.41 11.86
CA TRP A 76 -4.95 -5.68 11.19
C TRP A 76 -5.08 -6.58 9.95
N GLN A 77 -6.14 -7.38 9.84
CA GLN A 77 -6.32 -8.27 8.69
C GLN A 77 -6.60 -7.47 7.41
N VAL A 78 -6.12 -8.00 6.27
CA VAL A 78 -6.49 -7.50 4.95
C VAL A 78 -8.00 -7.66 4.77
N VAL A 79 -8.62 -6.71 4.09
CA VAL A 79 -10.07 -6.77 3.76
C VAL A 79 -10.38 -8.06 3.00
N LYS A 80 -11.32 -8.85 3.53
CA LYS A 80 -11.62 -10.21 3.07
C LYS A 80 -11.93 -10.33 1.58
N GLU A 81 -12.59 -9.31 1.02
CA GLU A 81 -13.00 -9.28 -0.39
C GLU A 81 -11.84 -9.27 -1.38
N ILE A 82 -10.66 -8.85 -0.93
CA ILE A 82 -9.47 -8.71 -1.77
C ILE A 82 -8.30 -9.56 -1.28
N ASP A 83 -8.40 -10.17 -0.12
CA ASP A 83 -7.33 -10.98 0.45
C ASP A 83 -7.05 -12.23 -0.40
N CYS A 84 -5.79 -12.55 -0.53
CA CYS A 84 -5.29 -13.74 -1.20
C CYS A 84 -4.31 -14.46 -0.24
N PRO A 85 -4.78 -15.46 0.51
CA PRO A 85 -3.95 -16.16 1.48
C PRO A 85 -2.68 -16.81 0.90
N ASP A 86 -2.72 -17.18 -0.38
CA ASP A 86 -1.58 -17.76 -1.09
C ASP A 86 -0.59 -16.70 -1.61
N CYS A 87 -0.98 -15.44 -1.60
CA CYS A 87 -0.12 -14.33 -1.94
C CYS A 87 0.84 -13.99 -0.79
N LYS A 88 1.93 -13.32 -1.11
CA LYS A 88 2.88 -12.88 -0.08
C LYS A 88 2.32 -11.71 0.72
N HIS A 89 2.43 -11.78 2.04
CA HIS A 89 2.10 -10.71 2.97
C HIS A 89 3.36 -10.24 3.69
N ILE A 90 3.60 -8.93 3.69
CA ILE A 90 4.74 -8.28 4.35
C ILE A 90 4.21 -7.40 5.48
N ASP A 91 4.56 -7.74 6.71
CA ASP A 91 4.29 -6.92 7.87
C ASP A 91 5.36 -5.82 7.98
N LYS A 92 4.95 -4.57 8.00
CA LYS A 92 5.85 -3.42 8.10
C LYS A 92 5.51 -2.57 9.34
N PRO A 93 6.51 -2.19 10.15
CA PRO A 93 6.28 -1.39 11.37
C PRO A 93 6.33 0.12 11.12
N THR A 94 6.42 0.54 9.86
CA THR A 94 6.55 1.95 9.45
C THR A 94 5.81 2.19 8.15
N PHE A 95 5.57 3.44 7.78
CA PHE A 95 4.82 3.82 6.57
C PHE A 95 5.42 3.20 5.29
N GLY A 96 6.74 3.26 5.13
CA GLY A 96 7.45 2.64 4.02
C GLY A 96 8.20 1.38 4.45
N TYR A 97 8.24 0.37 3.60
CA TYR A 97 9.04 -0.83 3.81
C TYR A 97 10.46 -0.64 3.26
N ILE A 98 11.46 -0.70 4.12
CA ILE A 98 12.85 -0.37 3.75
C ILE A 98 13.64 -1.53 3.14
N HIS A 99 13.12 -2.76 3.20
CA HIS A 99 13.81 -3.98 2.74
C HIS A 99 13.38 -4.45 1.34
N TRP A 100 12.89 -3.52 0.48
CA TRP A 100 12.50 -3.87 -0.89
C TRP A 100 13.65 -4.44 -1.72
N SER A 101 14.89 -3.99 -1.49
CA SER A 101 16.07 -4.53 -2.17
C SER A 101 16.30 -6.02 -1.86
N GLU A 102 16.06 -6.42 -0.62
CA GLU A 102 16.19 -7.81 -0.19
C GLU A 102 15.02 -8.65 -0.72
N GLN A 103 13.80 -8.06 -0.70
CA GLN A 103 12.59 -8.69 -1.20
C GLN A 103 12.72 -9.12 -2.66
N PHE A 104 13.36 -8.30 -3.49
CA PHE A 104 13.47 -8.50 -4.92
C PHE A 104 14.88 -8.93 -5.39
N LYS A 105 15.75 -9.29 -4.46
CA LYS A 105 17.16 -9.63 -4.71
C LYS A 105 17.37 -10.67 -5.82
N ASP A 106 16.52 -11.70 -5.86
CA ASP A 106 16.62 -12.80 -6.81
C ASP A 106 15.56 -12.72 -7.95
N SER A 107 14.82 -11.62 -8.00
CA SER A 107 13.70 -11.43 -8.93
C SER A 107 14.11 -10.64 -10.17
N ARG A 108 13.65 -11.09 -11.35
CA ARG A 108 13.76 -10.31 -12.61
C ARG A 108 12.50 -9.49 -12.78
N ILE A 109 12.40 -8.38 -12.04
CA ILE A 109 11.26 -7.47 -12.10
C ILE A 109 11.36 -6.64 -13.38
N SER A 110 10.26 -6.55 -14.14
CA SER A 110 10.15 -5.70 -15.32
C SER A 110 9.35 -4.41 -15.09
N GLY A 111 8.68 -4.29 -13.95
CA GLY A 111 7.91 -3.13 -13.52
C GLY A 111 7.19 -3.41 -12.21
N ILE A 112 6.96 -2.37 -11.43
CA ILE A 112 6.23 -2.42 -10.16
C ILE A 112 5.04 -1.48 -10.24
N GLU A 113 3.84 -2.01 -9.98
CA GLU A 113 2.63 -1.20 -9.84
C GLU A 113 2.19 -1.20 -8.36
N ILE A 114 1.80 -0.05 -7.85
CA ILE A 114 1.44 0.18 -6.45
C ILE A 114 0.00 0.68 -6.40
N ILE A 115 -0.79 0.09 -5.51
CA ILE A 115 -2.18 0.47 -5.22
C ILE A 115 -2.42 0.42 -3.71
N GLY A 116 -3.52 0.98 -3.22
CA GLY A 116 -3.95 0.86 -1.81
C GLY A 116 -4.00 2.18 -1.05
N VAL A 117 -3.78 2.13 0.25
CA VAL A 117 -3.99 3.24 1.19
C VAL A 117 -2.84 3.43 2.20
N CYS A 118 -2.64 4.62 2.74
CA CYS A 118 -3.18 5.88 2.21
C CYS A 118 -2.22 6.43 1.16
N THR A 119 -2.77 7.02 0.08
CA THR A 119 -1.96 7.59 -1.02
C THR A 119 -0.88 8.54 -0.52
N ASP A 120 -1.23 9.39 0.44
CA ASP A 120 -0.43 10.47 1.01
C ASP A 120 0.47 10.05 2.18
N ILE A 121 0.44 8.77 2.57
CA ILE A 121 1.25 8.24 3.66
C ILE A 121 2.02 6.99 3.20
N CYS A 122 1.40 5.80 3.27
CA CYS A 122 2.08 4.53 3.01
C CYS A 122 2.36 4.32 1.52
N VAL A 123 1.45 4.71 0.62
CA VAL A 123 1.65 4.55 -0.84
C VAL A 123 2.82 5.40 -1.32
N ILE A 124 2.81 6.72 -1.07
CA ILE A 124 3.91 7.60 -1.48
C ILE A 124 5.24 7.19 -0.84
N SER A 125 5.24 6.80 0.45
CA SER A 125 6.46 6.36 1.13
C SER A 125 7.09 5.16 0.44
N ASN A 126 6.30 4.14 0.10
CA ASN A 126 6.79 2.97 -0.62
C ASN A 126 7.18 3.29 -2.07
N ALA A 127 6.42 4.12 -2.78
CA ALA A 127 6.73 4.52 -4.15
C ALA A 127 8.10 5.20 -4.25
N LEU A 128 8.40 6.13 -3.33
CA LEU A 128 9.67 6.85 -3.31
C LEU A 128 10.84 5.95 -2.90
N ILE A 129 10.66 5.05 -1.92
CA ILE A 129 11.67 4.06 -1.55
C ILE A 129 11.97 3.13 -2.74
N LEU A 130 10.93 2.59 -3.39
CA LEU A 130 11.08 1.72 -4.55
C LEU A 130 11.78 2.45 -5.71
N LYS A 131 11.44 3.71 -5.97
CA LYS A 131 12.10 4.51 -7.00
C LYS A 131 13.59 4.75 -6.68
N ALA A 132 13.94 4.93 -5.41
CA ALA A 132 15.32 5.08 -4.97
C ALA A 132 16.12 3.76 -5.05
N VAL A 133 15.49 2.64 -4.71
CA VAL A 133 16.11 1.30 -4.74
C VAL A 133 16.26 0.78 -6.17
N PHE A 134 15.29 1.05 -7.04
CA PHE A 134 15.22 0.56 -8.43
C PHE A 134 15.06 1.71 -9.43
N PRO A 135 16.08 2.56 -9.61
CA PRO A 135 15.97 3.79 -10.42
C PRO A 135 15.64 3.53 -11.89
N GLU A 136 16.01 2.35 -12.42
CA GLU A 136 15.81 1.96 -13.81
C GLU A 136 14.52 1.15 -14.05
N ILE A 137 13.78 0.84 -13.00
CA ILE A 137 12.50 0.12 -13.11
C ILE A 137 11.35 1.14 -13.10
N ASP A 138 10.36 0.91 -13.96
CA ASP A 138 9.12 1.67 -13.95
C ASP A 138 8.35 1.42 -12.66
N ILE A 139 8.19 2.47 -11.85
CA ILE A 139 7.31 2.49 -10.68
C ILE A 139 6.02 3.19 -11.08
N ILE A 140 4.91 2.48 -11.01
CA ILE A 140 3.58 2.95 -11.41
C ILE A 140 2.71 3.04 -10.15
N VAL A 141 1.90 4.09 -10.04
CA VAL A 141 0.83 4.21 -9.04
C VAL A 141 -0.49 4.41 -9.77
N ASP A 142 -1.46 3.51 -9.54
CA ASP A 142 -2.80 3.65 -10.10
C ASP A 142 -3.70 4.42 -9.13
N ALA A 143 -3.93 5.71 -9.42
CA ALA A 143 -4.73 6.60 -8.58
C ALA A 143 -6.18 6.12 -8.42
N SER A 144 -6.74 5.44 -9.44
CA SER A 144 -8.11 4.88 -9.37
C SER A 144 -8.26 3.72 -8.38
N CYS A 145 -7.13 3.16 -7.94
CA CYS A 145 -7.02 2.10 -6.95
C CYS A 145 -6.40 2.58 -5.63
N CYS A 146 -6.31 3.89 -5.42
CA CYS A 146 -5.72 4.50 -4.22
C CYS A 146 -6.68 5.50 -3.57
N ALA A 147 -6.62 5.59 -2.25
CA ALA A 147 -7.31 6.62 -1.48
C ALA A 147 -6.37 7.26 -0.45
N GLY A 148 -6.41 8.57 -0.32
CA GLY A 148 -5.68 9.32 0.71
C GLY A 148 -6.54 9.58 1.94
N VAL A 149 -5.94 10.21 2.96
CA VAL A 149 -6.66 10.66 4.15
C VAL A 149 -7.76 11.65 3.78
N THR A 150 -7.47 12.54 2.84
CA THR A 150 -8.46 13.43 2.21
C THR A 150 -8.26 13.48 0.69
N PRO A 151 -9.29 13.87 -0.10
CA PRO A 151 -9.11 14.06 -1.54
C PRO A 151 -8.04 15.11 -1.88
N GLU A 152 -7.81 16.08 -1.01
CA GLU A 152 -6.79 17.12 -1.19
C GLU A 152 -5.37 16.53 -1.02
N THR A 153 -5.13 15.85 0.08
CA THR A 153 -3.81 15.24 0.35
C THR A 153 -3.49 14.10 -0.61
N HIS A 154 -4.52 13.36 -1.05
CA HIS A 154 -4.38 12.38 -2.14
C HIS A 154 -3.81 13.04 -3.41
N ARG A 155 -4.42 14.13 -3.90
CA ARG A 155 -3.92 14.84 -5.10
C ARG A 155 -2.53 15.43 -4.91
N ALA A 156 -2.24 15.97 -3.72
CA ALA A 156 -0.92 16.50 -3.40
C ALA A 156 0.16 15.41 -3.49
N ALA A 157 -0.12 14.23 -2.94
CA ALA A 157 0.79 13.07 -3.00
C ALA A 157 1.03 12.59 -4.44
N LEU A 158 -0.03 12.50 -5.27
CA LEU A 158 0.11 12.14 -6.69
C LEU A 158 1.00 13.15 -7.43
N THR A 159 0.82 14.45 -7.16
CA THR A 159 1.64 15.51 -7.74
C THR A 159 3.11 15.37 -7.33
N ALA A 160 3.38 15.10 -6.05
CA ALA A 160 4.73 14.89 -5.55
C ALA A 160 5.39 13.65 -6.17
N MET A 161 4.65 12.55 -6.28
CA MET A 161 5.14 11.31 -6.92
C MET A 161 5.51 11.53 -8.39
N LYS A 162 4.69 12.25 -9.16
CA LYS A 162 5.01 12.62 -10.55
C LYS A 162 6.31 13.43 -10.65
N ALA A 163 6.52 14.41 -9.74
CA ALA A 163 7.75 15.18 -9.70
C ALA A 163 8.98 14.30 -9.43
N CYS A 164 8.80 13.20 -8.69
CA CYS A 164 9.84 12.19 -8.41
C CYS A 164 9.92 11.09 -9.48
N GLN A 165 9.31 11.28 -10.66
CA GLN A 165 9.34 10.33 -11.79
C GLN A 165 8.66 8.98 -11.52
N VAL A 166 7.66 8.96 -10.64
CA VAL A 166 6.71 7.86 -10.52
C VAL A 166 5.63 8.04 -11.57
N ASN A 167 5.32 6.99 -12.31
CA ASN A 167 4.28 7.00 -13.34
C ASN A 167 2.90 6.91 -12.68
N VAL A 168 2.17 8.02 -12.60
CA VAL A 168 0.80 8.03 -12.06
C VAL A 168 -0.20 7.84 -13.19
N ILE A 169 -1.09 6.87 -13.04
CA ILE A 169 -2.17 6.55 -13.97
C ILE A 169 -3.52 6.58 -13.24
N GLY A 170 -4.62 6.55 -13.98
CA GLY A 170 -5.97 6.38 -13.41
C GLY A 170 -6.52 7.60 -12.65
N GLU A 171 -6.04 8.82 -12.93
CA GLU A 171 -6.57 10.06 -12.35
C GLU A 171 -7.89 10.49 -12.95
#